data_b269a789f797cbb2839bbd23dd30e080
#
_entry.id   b269a789f797cbb2839bbd23dd30e080
#
_cell.length_a   1.000
_cell.length_b   1.000
_cell.length_c   1.000
_cell.angle_alpha   90.00
_cell.angle_beta   90.00
_cell.angle_gamma   90.00
#
_symmetry.space_group_name_H-M   'P 1'
#
loop_
_entity.id
_entity.type
_entity.pdbx_description
1 polymer ?
#
loop_
_entity_poly.entity_id
_entity_poly.type
_entity_poly.pdbx_seq_one_letter_code
_entity_poly.pdbx_strand_id
1 'polypeptide(L)'
;VGKKPREVAQTIADRLASGVSEIDRVEVAGPGFINFFMKPRIYLEGLREISGLGAAFGETNAGRGKRLQVEFVSANPTGPLHIGHGRGAVYGDVLGNVLKAAGYDVSKEYYVNDAETRYGPSAVPFCSACVSRRAKM
;
A
#
# COMPACT_ATOMS: atom_id res chain seq x y z
N VAL A 1 -27.87 -11.81 -14.22
CA VAL A 1 -27.76 -11.66 -12.78
C VAL A 1 -29.09 -11.05 -12.28
N GLY A 2 -30.07 -11.83 -11.87
CA GLY A 2 -31.38 -11.38 -11.43
C GLY A 2 -31.75 -11.85 -10.01
N LYS A 3 -30.77 -12.35 -9.23
CA LYS A 3 -31.01 -12.83 -7.88
C LYS A 3 -30.82 -11.72 -6.86
N LYS A 4 -31.60 -11.77 -5.77
CA LYS A 4 -31.44 -10.81 -4.67
C LYS A 4 -30.07 -11.02 -3.99
N PRO A 5 -29.40 -9.95 -3.52
CA PRO A 5 -28.08 -10.06 -2.90
C PRO A 5 -28.02 -11.08 -1.76
N ARG A 6 -29.05 -11.16 -0.93
CA ARG A 6 -29.13 -12.14 0.17
C ARG A 6 -29.19 -13.60 -0.29
N GLU A 7 -29.85 -13.89 -1.42
CA GLU A 7 -29.90 -15.23 -1.99
C GLU A 7 -28.53 -15.65 -2.54
N VAL A 8 -27.81 -14.69 -3.16
CA VAL A 8 -26.43 -14.92 -3.63
C VAL A 8 -25.51 -15.17 -2.44
N ALA A 9 -25.62 -14.34 -1.40
CA ALA A 9 -24.83 -14.50 -0.18
C ALA A 9 -25.08 -15.85 0.50
N GLN A 10 -26.34 -16.32 0.57
CA GLN A 10 -26.66 -17.63 1.13
C GLN A 10 -26.02 -18.76 0.31
N THR A 11 -26.11 -18.71 -1.00
CA THR A 11 -25.48 -19.70 -1.89
C THR A 11 -23.97 -19.79 -1.70
N ILE A 12 -23.32 -18.63 -1.50
CA ILE A 12 -21.87 -18.54 -1.24
C ILE A 12 -21.57 -19.11 0.15
N ALA A 13 -22.33 -18.72 1.17
CA ALA A 13 -22.16 -19.17 2.55
C ALA A 13 -22.27 -20.70 2.66
N ASP A 14 -23.29 -21.31 2.03
CA ASP A 14 -23.50 -22.75 2.04
C ASP A 14 -22.32 -23.52 1.42
N ARG A 15 -21.77 -23.00 0.33
CA ARG A 15 -20.59 -23.60 -0.33
C ARG A 15 -19.31 -23.47 0.51
N LEU A 16 -19.11 -22.34 1.17
CA LEU A 16 -17.93 -22.09 1.98
C LEU A 16 -17.96 -22.86 3.29
N ALA A 17 -19.12 -23.00 3.92
CA ALA A 17 -19.28 -23.76 5.15
C ALA A 17 -18.88 -25.25 5.00
N SER A 18 -19.03 -25.82 3.80
CA SER A 18 -18.67 -27.22 3.52
C SER A 18 -17.29 -27.41 2.89
N GLY A 19 -16.69 -26.34 2.36
CA GLY A 19 -15.47 -26.43 1.54
C GLY A 19 -14.20 -25.88 2.18
N VAL A 20 -14.28 -25.14 3.27
CA VAL A 20 -13.12 -24.44 3.87
C VAL A 20 -12.94 -24.89 5.32
N SER A 21 -11.86 -25.61 5.57
CA SER A 21 -11.56 -26.23 6.88
C SER A 21 -11.25 -25.21 7.98
N GLU A 22 -10.85 -24.01 7.60
CA GLU A 22 -10.44 -22.89 8.45
C GLU A 22 -11.64 -22.15 9.07
N ILE A 23 -12.80 -22.28 8.44
CA ILE A 23 -14.02 -21.61 8.89
C ILE A 23 -14.73 -22.48 9.96
N ASP A 24 -15.12 -21.85 11.06
CA ASP A 24 -15.94 -22.46 12.09
C ASP A 24 -17.42 -22.40 11.70
N ARG A 25 -17.90 -21.22 11.36
CA ARG A 25 -19.26 -20.97 10.85
C ARG A 25 -19.33 -19.76 9.95
N VAL A 26 -20.38 -19.72 9.12
CA VAL A 26 -20.70 -18.61 8.23
C VAL A 26 -22.11 -18.12 8.52
N GLU A 27 -22.33 -16.82 8.62
CA GLU A 27 -23.63 -16.22 8.86
C GLU A 27 -23.94 -15.16 7.81
N VAL A 28 -25.14 -15.21 7.23
CA VAL A 28 -25.62 -14.16 6.32
C VAL A 28 -26.42 -13.12 7.10
N ALA A 29 -25.95 -11.86 7.08
CA ALA A 29 -26.53 -10.75 7.81
C ALA A 29 -27.07 -9.66 6.87
N GLY A 30 -28.08 -8.94 7.31
CA GLY A 30 -28.65 -7.79 6.61
C GLY A 30 -29.01 -8.07 5.15
N PRO A 31 -28.72 -7.15 4.23
CA PRO A 31 -29.09 -7.26 2.82
C PRO A 31 -28.23 -8.24 1.99
N GLY A 32 -27.20 -8.88 2.59
CA GLY A 32 -26.32 -9.83 1.89
C GLY A 32 -24.85 -9.76 2.33
N PHE A 33 -24.58 -9.29 3.56
CA PHE A 33 -23.27 -9.42 4.19
C PHE A 33 -23.02 -10.87 4.59
N ILE A 34 -21.80 -11.34 4.46
CA ILE A 34 -21.37 -12.67 4.87
C ILE A 34 -20.34 -12.50 5.98
N ASN A 35 -20.66 -12.95 7.19
CA ASN A 35 -19.78 -12.93 8.34
C ASN A 35 -19.11 -14.31 8.47
N PHE A 36 -17.78 -14.31 8.54
CA PHE A 36 -16.97 -15.50 8.73
C PHE A 36 -16.49 -15.55 10.17
N PHE A 37 -16.70 -16.67 10.82
CA PHE A 37 -16.14 -16.98 12.13
C PHE A 37 -15.05 -18.02 11.92
N MET A 38 -13.81 -17.62 12.16
CA MET A 38 -12.66 -18.48 11.93
C MET A 38 -12.35 -19.31 13.16
N LYS A 39 -11.84 -20.53 12.96
CA LYS A 39 -11.38 -21.38 14.07
C LYS A 39 -10.21 -20.69 14.81
N PRO A 40 -10.14 -20.75 16.15
CA PRO A 40 -9.07 -20.11 16.94
C PRO A 40 -7.66 -20.51 16.50
N ARG A 41 -7.48 -21.71 15.97
CA ARG A 41 -6.22 -22.21 15.45
C ARG A 41 -5.63 -21.30 14.38
N ILE A 42 -6.47 -20.72 13.52
CA ILE A 42 -6.01 -19.85 12.40
C ILE A 42 -5.31 -18.59 12.92
N TYR A 43 -5.86 -18.01 13.98
CA TYR A 43 -5.24 -16.84 14.62
C TYR A 43 -3.88 -17.16 15.24
N LEU A 44 -3.77 -18.35 15.87
CA LEU A 44 -2.51 -18.80 16.46
C LEU A 44 -1.45 -19.12 15.39
N GLU A 45 -1.87 -19.73 14.29
CA GLU A 45 -0.98 -20.00 13.14
C GLU A 45 -0.50 -18.69 12.51
N GLY A 46 -1.41 -17.72 12.29
CA GLY A 46 -1.05 -16.39 11.79
C GLY A 46 -0.08 -15.65 12.71
N LEU A 47 -0.28 -15.71 14.02
CA LEU A 47 0.66 -15.12 14.99
C LEU A 47 2.05 -15.76 14.94
N ARG A 48 2.13 -17.08 14.76
CA ARG A 48 3.40 -17.78 14.59
C ARG A 48 4.10 -17.38 13.31
N GLU A 49 3.36 -17.25 12.22
CA GLU A 49 3.87 -16.78 10.93
C GLU A 49 4.41 -15.34 11.04
N ILE A 50 3.64 -14.43 11.63
CA ILE A 50 4.07 -13.05 11.88
C ILE A 50 5.36 -13.03 12.70
N SER A 51 5.41 -13.81 13.79
CA SER A 51 6.59 -13.90 14.65
C SER A 51 7.80 -14.47 13.92
N GLY A 52 7.59 -15.43 13.03
CA GLY A 52 8.67 -16.07 12.25
C GLY A 52 9.21 -15.18 11.14
N LEU A 53 8.35 -14.46 10.44
CA LEU A 53 8.74 -13.59 9.32
C LEU A 53 9.16 -12.19 9.79
N GLY A 54 8.72 -11.75 10.97
CA GLY A 54 9.07 -10.44 11.50
C GLY A 54 8.73 -9.32 10.52
N ALA A 55 9.73 -8.50 10.19
CA ALA A 55 9.57 -7.36 9.27
C ALA A 55 9.20 -7.75 7.83
N ALA A 56 9.46 -8.98 7.42
CA ALA A 56 9.12 -9.48 6.09
C ALA A 56 7.65 -9.95 5.98
N PHE A 57 6.91 -9.97 7.10
CA PHE A 57 5.50 -10.33 7.05
C PHE A 57 4.70 -9.33 6.21
N GLY A 58 3.95 -9.83 5.25
CA GLY A 58 3.19 -9.02 4.29
C GLY A 58 3.93 -8.68 3.01
N GLU A 59 5.22 -8.97 2.89
CA GLU A 59 5.93 -8.87 1.62
C GLU A 59 5.40 -9.90 0.61
N THR A 60 5.30 -9.47 -0.65
CA THR A 60 4.84 -10.31 -1.74
C THR A 60 5.72 -10.14 -2.97
N ASN A 61 5.56 -11.02 -3.96
CA ASN A 61 6.23 -10.88 -5.26
C ASN A 61 5.23 -10.57 -6.38
N ALA A 62 4.16 -9.84 -6.07
CA ALA A 62 3.13 -9.47 -7.06
C ALA A 62 3.71 -8.61 -8.20
N GLY A 63 4.69 -7.78 -7.89
CA GLY A 63 5.39 -6.91 -8.83
C GLY A 63 6.34 -7.64 -9.78
N ARG A 64 6.81 -8.83 -9.41
CA ARG A 64 7.74 -9.66 -10.22
C ARG A 64 8.97 -8.88 -10.70
N GLY A 65 9.50 -7.99 -9.87
CA GLY A 65 10.65 -7.15 -10.22
C GLY A 65 10.40 -6.11 -11.33
N LYS A 66 9.15 -5.84 -11.71
CA LYS A 66 8.84 -4.79 -12.69
C LYS A 66 9.31 -3.45 -12.16
N ARG A 67 9.97 -2.67 -13.00
CA ARG A 67 10.45 -1.35 -12.65
C ARG A 67 9.33 -0.33 -12.64
N LEU A 68 9.27 0.45 -11.58
CA LEU A 68 8.36 1.57 -11.40
C LEU A 68 9.14 2.80 -10.93
N GLN A 69 8.69 3.95 -11.37
CA GLN A 69 9.19 5.25 -10.96
C GLN A 69 8.05 5.99 -10.27
N VAL A 70 8.33 6.52 -9.08
CA VAL A 70 7.38 7.31 -8.31
C VAL A 70 7.98 8.69 -8.12
N GLU A 71 7.44 9.67 -8.84
CA GLU A 71 7.79 11.07 -8.68
C GLU A 71 6.80 11.72 -7.71
N PHE A 72 7.32 12.46 -6.73
CA PHE A 72 6.47 13.12 -5.75
C PHE A 72 7.13 14.38 -5.18
N VAL A 73 6.30 15.26 -4.64
CA VAL A 73 6.60 16.63 -4.21
C VAL A 73 6.86 17.55 -5.41
N SER A 74 7.96 17.41 -6.12
CA SER A 74 8.36 18.14 -7.36
C SER A 74 7.79 19.58 -7.44
N ALA A 75 7.91 20.34 -6.32
CA ALA A 75 7.29 21.63 -6.19
C ALA A 75 8.15 22.73 -6.86
N ASN A 76 7.47 23.69 -7.50
CA ASN A 76 8.15 24.88 -8.02
C ASN A 76 8.70 25.73 -6.87
N PRO A 77 9.90 26.34 -7.01
CA PRO A 77 10.52 27.15 -5.96
C PRO A 77 9.93 28.58 -5.89
N THR A 78 8.59 28.68 -5.93
CA THR A 78 7.87 29.96 -5.90
C THR A 78 7.59 30.48 -4.49
N GLY A 79 7.88 29.68 -3.46
CA GLY A 79 7.68 30.01 -2.06
C GLY A 79 8.08 28.87 -1.13
N PRO A 80 7.95 29.05 0.19
CA PRO A 80 8.23 27.98 1.15
C PRO A 80 7.25 26.81 0.99
N LEU A 81 7.73 25.60 1.28
CA LEU A 81 6.90 24.41 1.27
C LEU A 81 5.82 24.54 2.36
N HIS A 82 4.60 24.13 2.03
CA HIS A 82 3.47 24.11 2.95
C HIS A 82 2.99 22.68 3.23
N ILE A 83 2.04 22.53 4.13
CA ILE A 83 1.52 21.23 4.58
C ILE A 83 1.02 20.33 3.43
N GLY A 84 0.53 20.92 2.34
CA GLY A 84 0.13 20.17 1.13
C GLY A 84 1.31 19.44 0.48
N HIS A 85 2.48 20.08 0.40
CA HIS A 85 3.71 19.43 -0.08
C HIS A 85 4.17 18.30 0.86
N GLY A 86 4.10 18.55 2.19
CA GLY A 86 4.40 17.53 3.20
C GLY A 86 3.50 16.30 3.08
N ARG A 87 2.20 16.50 2.85
CA ARG A 87 1.27 15.40 2.60
C ARG A 87 1.66 14.62 1.34
N GLY A 88 1.99 15.31 0.25
CA GLY A 88 2.46 14.68 -0.98
C GLY A 88 3.75 13.88 -0.78
N ALA A 89 4.67 14.39 0.03
CA ALA A 89 5.92 13.71 0.37
C ALA A 89 5.67 12.39 1.12
N VAL A 90 4.86 12.42 2.16
CA VAL A 90 4.51 11.22 2.94
C VAL A 90 3.77 10.20 2.07
N TYR A 91 2.80 10.65 1.28
CA TYR A 91 2.06 9.76 0.39
C TYR A 91 2.98 9.07 -0.63
N GLY A 92 3.84 9.82 -1.31
CA GLY A 92 4.75 9.27 -2.31
C GLY A 92 5.79 8.33 -1.71
N ASP A 93 6.32 8.67 -0.53
CA ASP A 93 7.28 7.82 0.16
C ASP A 93 6.67 6.49 0.60
N VAL A 94 5.51 6.54 1.24
CA VAL A 94 4.78 5.34 1.69
C VAL A 94 4.37 4.49 0.49
N LEU A 95 3.85 5.10 -0.60
CA LEU A 95 3.51 4.37 -1.82
C LEU A 95 4.71 3.62 -2.38
N GLY A 96 5.87 4.28 -2.46
CA GLY A 96 7.10 3.64 -2.92
C GLY A 96 7.53 2.46 -2.05
N ASN A 97 7.37 2.58 -0.73
CA ASN A 97 7.69 1.51 0.21
C ASN A 97 6.73 0.32 0.08
N VAL A 98 5.42 0.58 -0.05
CA VAL A 98 4.41 -0.47 -0.26
C VAL A 98 4.65 -1.21 -1.58
N LEU A 99 4.96 -0.49 -2.64
CA LEU A 99 5.28 -1.10 -3.94
C LEU A 99 6.55 -1.96 -3.87
N LYS A 100 7.58 -1.53 -3.12
CA LYS A 100 8.76 -2.38 -2.88
C LYS A 100 8.40 -3.66 -2.14
N ALA A 101 7.62 -3.56 -1.06
CA ALA A 101 7.14 -4.72 -0.32
C ALA A 101 6.26 -5.65 -1.19
N ALA A 102 5.59 -5.11 -2.21
CA ALA A 102 4.85 -5.88 -3.20
C ALA A 102 5.75 -6.50 -4.31
N GLY A 103 7.07 -6.36 -4.22
CA GLY A 103 8.03 -6.99 -5.14
C GLY A 103 8.30 -6.21 -6.44
N TYR A 104 8.02 -4.90 -6.46
CA TYR A 104 8.44 -4.03 -7.55
C TYR A 104 9.85 -3.48 -7.33
N ASP A 105 10.60 -3.25 -8.41
CA ASP A 105 11.84 -2.45 -8.39
C ASP A 105 11.47 -0.96 -8.52
N VAL A 106 11.47 -0.26 -7.38
CA VAL A 106 10.93 1.10 -7.28
C VAL A 106 12.05 2.13 -7.18
N SER A 107 12.07 3.07 -8.12
CA SER A 107 12.84 4.32 -8.04
C SER A 107 11.94 5.45 -7.54
N LYS A 108 12.41 6.17 -6.52
CA LYS A 108 11.76 7.40 -6.04
C LYS A 108 12.48 8.60 -6.64
N GLU A 109 11.73 9.53 -7.21
CA GLU A 109 12.27 10.70 -7.88
C GLU A 109 11.65 11.99 -7.35
N TYR A 110 12.45 13.03 -7.40
CA TYR A 110 12.07 14.41 -7.16
C TYR A 110 12.59 15.25 -8.31
N TYR A 111 11.71 15.95 -9.00
CA TYR A 111 12.10 16.89 -10.05
C TYR A 111 12.52 18.22 -9.41
N VAL A 112 13.78 18.59 -9.60
CA VAL A 112 14.30 19.91 -9.17
C VAL A 112 14.03 20.89 -10.29
N ASN A 113 13.12 21.84 -10.04
CA ASN A 113 12.88 22.96 -10.95
C ASN A 113 13.84 24.10 -10.58
N ASP A 114 14.82 24.38 -11.42
CA ASP A 114 15.85 25.40 -11.22
C ASP A 114 15.62 26.68 -12.04
N ALA A 115 14.58 26.73 -12.86
CA ALA A 115 14.33 27.84 -13.78
C ALA A 115 13.91 29.15 -13.10
N GLU A 116 13.53 29.13 -11.81
CA GLU A 116 13.17 30.34 -11.06
C GLU A 116 13.91 30.44 -9.73
N THR A 117 15.16 30.90 -9.79
CA THR A 117 15.95 31.24 -8.61
C THR A 117 15.52 32.55 -7.96
N ARG A 118 14.29 32.64 -7.44
CA ARG A 118 13.86 33.78 -6.58
C ARG A 118 14.28 33.62 -5.12
N TYR A 119 14.71 32.44 -4.72
CA TYR A 119 15.17 32.15 -3.37
C TYR A 119 16.51 31.44 -3.48
N GLY A 120 17.55 32.00 -2.85
CA GLY A 120 18.91 31.49 -2.88
C GLY A 120 19.04 30.04 -2.35
N PRO A 121 20.29 29.49 -2.39
CA PRO A 121 20.56 28.05 -2.11
C PRO A 121 20.10 27.53 -0.75
N SER A 122 19.70 28.40 0.16
CA SER A 122 19.21 28.06 1.52
C SER A 122 17.76 27.56 1.58
N ALA A 123 17.01 27.59 0.47
CA ALA A 123 15.61 27.15 0.44
C ALA A 123 15.41 25.65 0.17
N VAL A 124 16.48 24.88 -0.01
CA VAL A 124 16.42 23.44 -0.28
C VAL A 124 17.10 22.62 0.82
N PRO A 125 16.63 22.64 2.06
CA PRO A 125 17.07 21.65 3.04
C PRO A 125 15.96 20.69 3.40
N PHE A 126 15.41 19.91 2.48
CA PHE A 126 14.59 18.79 2.91
C PHE A 126 14.70 17.64 1.92
N CYS A 127 15.32 16.60 2.39
CA CYS A 127 15.36 15.26 1.84
C CYS A 127 16.66 14.78 1.21
N SER A 128 17.78 14.95 1.93
CA SER A 128 19.02 14.22 1.58
C SER A 128 18.89 12.69 1.75
N ALA A 129 17.85 12.22 2.45
CA ALA A 129 17.58 10.80 2.66
C ALA A 129 16.67 10.14 1.59
N CYS A 130 15.95 10.95 0.78
CA CYS A 130 15.01 10.44 -0.23
C CYS A 130 15.50 10.55 -1.67
N VAL A 131 16.61 11.24 -1.92
CA VAL A 131 17.10 11.47 -3.29
C VAL A 131 18.22 10.50 -3.59
N SER A 132 17.92 9.39 -4.23
CA SER A 132 18.89 8.67 -5.03
C SER A 132 19.28 9.61 -6.20
N ARG A 133 20.45 10.23 -6.12
CA ARG A 133 20.99 11.06 -7.20
C ARG A 133 21.10 10.23 -8.48
N ARG A 134 20.25 10.50 -9.43
CA ARG A 134 20.57 10.36 -10.85
C ARG A 134 20.14 11.63 -11.55
N ALA A 135 20.94 12.69 -11.39
CA ALA A 135 21.04 13.71 -12.44
C ALA A 135 21.69 13.01 -13.65
N LYS A 136 20.93 12.76 -14.69
CA LYS A 136 21.49 12.58 -16.02
C LYS A 136 21.27 13.90 -16.76
N MET A 137 22.39 14.59 -17.02
CA MET A 137 22.47 15.60 -18.07
C MET A 137 22.01 15.02 -19.41
#